data_a955a9877e26892c582b9fdebd2ac051
#
_entry.id   a955a9877e26892c582b9fdebd2ac051
#
_cell.length_a   1.000
_cell.length_b   1.000
_cell.length_c   1.000
_cell.angle_alpha   90.00
_cell.angle_beta   90.00
_cell.angle_gamma   90.00
#
_symmetry.space_group_name_H-M   'P 1'
#
loop_
_entity.id
_entity.type
_entity.pdbx_description
1 polymer ?
#
loop_
_entity_poly.entity_id
_entity_poly.type
_entity_poly.pdbx_seq_one_letter_code
_entity_poly.pdbx_strand_id
1 'polypeptide(L)'
;MYIHYIALNSIHDSSFVMDRPSGRIDFLFLYLKTPCTFVAGNQVYTVTSPSAVLLDSNTPHKYFPTGTSYIDDYLHFAPDEREAFLKELTFPLNIPLPVSNDSFIQDILRLIEKEFNPENKNSSKVFTLLIKILMIKVGDEWNQYQKQTVNIPHYDDLLTVRNQILNSPEKNWKIEELAGLAHLSHAYFQVMYKKAFGITCITDVINAKIAQAKILLTSTELPVKQIAQELGYNEVYHFIRQFKKTTGITPGAFRKK
;
A
#
# COMPACT_ATOMS: atom_id res chain seq x y z
N MET A 1 -5.04 26.21 4.30
CA MET A 1 -4.46 25.07 3.54
C MET A 1 -4.53 25.35 2.05
N TYR A 2 -3.53 24.92 1.31
CA TYR A 2 -3.45 25.06 -0.14
C TYR A 2 -3.44 23.68 -0.80
N ILE A 3 -4.27 23.49 -1.84
CA ILE A 3 -4.31 22.24 -2.62
C ILE A 3 -3.54 22.45 -3.92
N HIS A 4 -2.58 21.56 -4.19
CA HIS A 4 -1.77 21.58 -5.41
C HIS A 4 -2.44 20.78 -6.52
N TYR A 5 -2.88 19.57 -6.20
CA TYR A 5 -3.49 18.63 -7.15
C TYR A 5 -4.51 17.75 -6.46
N ILE A 6 -5.55 17.40 -7.19
CA ILE A 6 -6.49 16.34 -6.82
C ILE A 6 -6.86 15.57 -8.08
N ALA A 7 -6.95 14.25 -7.99
CA ALA A 7 -7.58 13.43 -9.02
C ALA A 7 -8.29 12.25 -8.37
N LEU A 8 -9.45 11.94 -8.92
CA LEU A 8 -10.29 10.84 -8.47
C LEU A 8 -10.38 9.77 -9.54
N ASN A 9 -10.40 8.50 -9.09
CA ASN A 9 -10.49 7.34 -9.96
C ASN A 9 -9.39 7.29 -11.05
N SER A 10 -8.15 7.62 -10.67
CA SER A 10 -7.00 7.42 -11.56
C SER A 10 -6.84 5.94 -11.87
N ILE A 11 -7.00 5.55 -13.14
CA ILE A 11 -6.98 4.15 -13.57
C ILE A 11 -5.71 3.89 -14.37
N HIS A 12 -5.00 2.85 -13.98
CA HIS A 12 -3.77 2.42 -14.62
C HIS A 12 -3.77 0.90 -14.83
N ASP A 13 -3.00 0.43 -15.80
CA ASP A 13 -2.82 -1.00 -16.06
C ASP A 13 -1.80 -1.65 -15.10
N SER A 14 -1.57 -2.93 -15.26
CA SER A 14 -0.65 -3.71 -14.41
C SER A 14 0.82 -3.31 -14.51
N SER A 15 1.20 -2.49 -15.49
CA SER A 15 2.58 -2.01 -15.66
C SER A 15 2.85 -0.71 -14.93
N PHE A 16 1.83 -0.08 -14.38
CA PHE A 16 1.98 1.17 -13.66
C PHE A 16 2.97 1.05 -12.48
N VAL A 17 3.86 2.01 -12.39
CA VAL A 17 4.77 2.18 -11.26
C VAL A 17 4.87 3.67 -10.96
N MET A 18 4.41 4.07 -9.78
CA MET A 18 4.75 5.38 -9.24
C MET A 18 6.03 5.23 -8.43
N ASP A 19 7.05 6.01 -8.77
CA ASP A 19 8.34 6.02 -8.06
C ASP A 19 8.77 7.46 -7.77
N ARG A 20 8.91 7.80 -6.50
CA ARG A 20 9.32 9.12 -6.01
C ARG A 20 10.45 8.97 -4.99
N PRO A 21 11.69 8.73 -5.43
CA PRO A 21 12.81 8.44 -4.53
C PRO A 21 13.18 9.61 -3.61
N SER A 22 12.80 10.84 -3.95
CA SER A 22 13.00 12.02 -3.10
C SER A 22 11.72 12.50 -2.40
N GLY A 23 10.62 11.76 -2.54
CA GLY A 23 9.32 12.21 -2.08
C GLY A 23 8.78 13.44 -2.83
N ARG A 24 7.92 14.21 -2.18
CA ARG A 24 7.39 15.49 -2.65
C ARG A 24 7.46 16.52 -1.52
N ILE A 25 7.44 17.79 -1.89
CA ILE A 25 7.50 18.91 -0.91
C ILE A 25 6.19 19.12 -0.12
N ASP A 26 5.10 18.51 -0.56
CA ASP A 26 3.76 18.61 -0.02
C ASP A 26 3.32 17.29 0.64
N PHE A 27 2.25 17.33 1.41
CA PHE A 27 1.56 16.12 1.86
C PHE A 27 0.82 15.48 0.70
N LEU A 28 0.83 14.16 0.69
CA LEU A 28 0.05 13.37 -0.26
C LEU A 28 -0.92 12.47 0.49
N PHE A 29 -2.20 12.73 0.36
CA PHE A 29 -3.23 11.77 0.73
C PHE A 29 -3.52 10.86 -0.45
N LEU A 30 -3.39 9.55 -0.25
CA LEU A 30 -3.76 8.51 -1.22
C LEU A 30 -4.91 7.69 -0.67
N TYR A 31 -5.91 7.43 -1.49
CA TYR A 31 -6.90 6.41 -1.26
C TYR A 31 -6.71 5.28 -2.27
N LEU A 32 -6.09 4.21 -1.82
CA LEU A 32 -5.73 3.02 -2.60
C LEU A 32 -6.97 2.12 -2.71
N LYS A 33 -7.60 2.05 -3.88
CA LYS A 33 -8.86 1.31 -4.10
C LYS A 33 -8.64 -0.14 -4.49
N THR A 34 -7.49 -0.46 -5.07
CA THR A 34 -7.15 -1.80 -5.55
C THR A 34 -5.90 -2.34 -4.86
N PRO A 35 -5.73 -3.67 -4.81
CA PRO A 35 -4.54 -4.28 -4.23
C PRO A 35 -3.25 -3.79 -4.90
N CYS A 36 -2.28 -3.40 -4.08
CA CYS A 36 -0.99 -2.90 -4.55
C CYS A 36 0.14 -3.23 -3.55
N THR A 37 1.37 -3.13 -4.03
CA THR A 37 2.53 -2.98 -3.16
C THR A 37 2.79 -1.50 -2.96
N PHE A 38 2.93 -1.09 -1.72
CA PHE A 38 3.21 0.27 -1.32
C PHE A 38 4.50 0.32 -0.50
N VAL A 39 5.41 1.21 -0.86
CA VAL A 39 6.69 1.40 -0.17
C VAL A 39 6.75 2.83 0.32
N ALA A 40 7.07 3.03 1.60
CA ALA A 40 7.34 4.35 2.17
C ALA A 40 8.65 4.30 2.98
N GLY A 41 9.62 5.11 2.59
CA GLY A 41 10.98 4.98 3.12
C GLY A 41 11.54 3.57 2.88
N ASN A 42 11.93 2.88 3.95
CA ASN A 42 12.45 1.51 3.89
C ASN A 42 11.37 0.43 4.21
N GLN A 43 10.11 0.82 4.37
CA GLN A 43 9.04 -0.11 4.73
C GLN A 43 8.23 -0.51 3.50
N VAL A 44 7.96 -1.80 3.37
CA VAL A 44 7.17 -2.38 2.29
C VAL A 44 5.85 -2.89 2.85
N TYR A 45 4.75 -2.48 2.24
CA TYR A 45 3.39 -2.87 2.62
C TYR A 45 2.69 -3.58 1.46
N THR A 46 2.02 -4.69 1.76
CA THR A 46 1.08 -5.33 0.83
C THR A 46 -0.33 -4.86 1.16
N VAL A 47 -0.87 -4.03 0.30
CA VAL A 47 -2.25 -3.52 0.41
C VAL A 47 -3.18 -4.51 -0.28
N THR A 48 -4.11 -5.10 0.46
CA THR A 48 -5.06 -6.12 -0.04
C THR A 48 -6.51 -5.66 0.00
N SER A 49 -6.80 -4.58 0.71
CA SER A 49 -8.12 -3.96 0.83
C SER A 49 -8.00 -2.45 0.57
N PRO A 50 -9.10 -1.74 0.31
CA PRO A 50 -9.08 -0.30 0.23
C PRO A 50 -8.40 0.33 1.46
N SER A 51 -7.46 1.23 1.23
CA SER A 51 -6.64 1.81 2.30
C SER A 51 -6.37 3.29 2.07
N ALA A 52 -6.38 4.07 3.14
CA ALA A 52 -5.95 5.46 3.14
C ALA A 52 -4.48 5.58 3.58
N VAL A 53 -3.73 6.44 2.94
CA VAL A 53 -2.35 6.77 3.32
C VAL A 53 -2.19 8.27 3.35
N LEU A 54 -1.63 8.82 4.41
CA LEU A 54 -1.14 10.19 4.43
C LEU A 54 0.40 10.15 4.44
N LEU A 55 0.99 10.49 3.31
CA LEU A 55 2.44 10.64 3.18
C LEU A 55 2.88 12.03 3.65
N ASP A 56 3.86 12.05 4.53
CA ASP A 56 4.53 13.30 4.92
C ASP A 56 5.39 13.83 3.77
N SER A 57 5.60 15.13 3.76
CA SER A 57 6.50 15.80 2.80
C SER A 57 7.90 15.16 2.80
N ASN A 58 8.50 15.10 1.62
CA ASN A 58 9.83 14.53 1.36
C ASN A 58 9.98 13.03 1.73
N THR A 59 8.89 12.31 1.98
CA THR A 59 8.95 10.87 2.19
C THR A 59 9.16 10.15 0.86
N PRO A 60 10.27 9.42 0.66
CA PRO A 60 10.46 8.55 -0.49
C PRO A 60 9.34 7.51 -0.54
N HIS A 61 8.71 7.35 -1.70
CA HIS A 61 7.64 6.39 -1.83
C HIS A 61 7.56 5.79 -3.23
N LYS A 62 7.10 4.54 -3.25
CA LYS A 62 6.89 3.80 -4.50
C LYS A 62 5.65 2.92 -4.33
N TYR A 63 4.81 2.85 -5.38
CA TYR A 63 3.68 1.93 -5.37
C TYR A 63 3.33 1.44 -6.78
N PHE A 64 2.81 0.22 -6.84
CA PHE A 64 2.48 -0.47 -8.08
C PHE A 64 1.44 -1.57 -7.83
N PRO A 65 0.60 -1.91 -8.83
CA PRO A 65 -0.42 -2.94 -8.69
C PRO A 65 0.17 -4.32 -8.42
N THR A 66 -0.53 -5.12 -7.61
CA THR A 66 -0.28 -6.57 -7.49
C THR A 66 -1.19 -7.38 -8.41
N GLY A 67 -2.24 -6.76 -8.96
CA GLY A 67 -3.19 -7.34 -9.91
C GLY A 67 -3.03 -6.80 -11.34
N THR A 68 -4.12 -6.88 -12.12
CA THR A 68 -4.18 -6.48 -13.53
C THR A 68 -4.43 -5.00 -13.75
N SER A 69 -4.91 -4.29 -12.73
CA SER A 69 -5.19 -2.85 -12.78
C SER A 69 -4.88 -2.19 -11.44
N TYR A 70 -4.72 -0.89 -11.46
CA TYR A 70 -4.53 -0.05 -10.29
C TYR A 70 -5.49 1.14 -10.34
N ILE A 71 -6.17 1.40 -9.23
CA ILE A 71 -7.09 2.54 -9.10
C ILE A 71 -6.84 3.22 -7.77
N ASP A 72 -6.65 4.53 -7.82
CA ASP A 72 -6.54 5.37 -6.64
C ASP A 72 -7.28 6.71 -6.78
N ASP A 73 -7.47 7.38 -5.65
CA ASP A 73 -7.69 8.82 -5.56
C ASP A 73 -6.47 9.44 -4.88
N TYR A 74 -6.07 10.63 -5.30
CA TYR A 74 -4.98 11.33 -4.64
C TYR A 74 -5.25 12.82 -4.48
N LEU A 75 -4.72 13.38 -3.39
CA LEU A 75 -4.81 14.77 -3.03
C LEU A 75 -3.45 15.27 -2.52
N HIS A 76 -2.86 16.21 -3.25
CA HIS A 76 -1.66 16.93 -2.85
C HIS A 76 -2.01 18.24 -2.18
N PHE A 77 -1.54 18.48 -0.96
CA PHE A 77 -1.84 19.70 -0.23
C PHE A 77 -0.71 20.13 0.71
N ALA A 78 -0.72 21.42 1.06
CA ALA A 78 0.15 21.97 2.07
C ALA A 78 -0.68 22.67 3.17
N PRO A 79 -0.51 22.32 4.45
CA PRO A 79 -1.09 23.07 5.55
C PRO A 79 -0.37 24.42 5.72
N ASP A 80 -1.05 25.44 6.21
CA ASP A 80 -0.46 26.75 6.50
C ASP A 80 0.59 26.62 7.63
N GLU A 81 0.31 25.80 8.64
CA GLU A 81 1.20 25.48 9.74
C GLU A 81 1.37 23.97 9.91
N ARG A 82 2.49 23.44 9.42
CA ARG A 82 2.79 22.00 9.42
C ARG A 82 2.75 21.36 10.81
N GLU A 83 3.42 21.99 11.79
CA GLU A 83 3.51 21.45 13.15
C GLU A 83 2.15 21.38 13.87
N ALA A 84 1.31 22.39 13.65
CA ALA A 84 -0.06 22.40 14.19
C ALA A 84 -0.90 21.30 13.54
N PHE A 85 -0.80 21.13 12.22
CA PHE A 85 -1.48 20.07 11.49
C PHE A 85 -1.09 18.67 11.98
N LEU A 86 0.21 18.40 12.14
CA LEU A 86 0.71 17.11 12.62
C LEU A 86 0.22 16.75 14.03
N LYS A 87 0.11 17.73 14.92
CA LYS A 87 -0.39 17.52 16.29
C LYS A 87 -1.89 17.14 16.34
N GLU A 88 -2.66 17.50 15.33
CA GLU A 88 -4.08 17.16 15.27
C GLU A 88 -4.32 15.73 14.74
N LEU A 89 -3.31 15.07 14.14
CA LEU A 89 -3.44 13.73 13.60
C LEU A 89 -3.51 12.66 14.71
N THR A 90 -4.47 11.75 14.58
CA THR A 90 -4.68 10.63 15.52
C THR A 90 -4.31 9.27 14.92
N PHE A 91 -3.62 9.26 13.79
CA PHE A 91 -3.17 8.07 13.08
C PHE A 91 -1.75 8.26 12.54
N PRO A 92 -1.01 7.19 12.27
CA PRO A 92 0.36 7.27 11.80
C PRO A 92 0.48 7.74 10.35
N LEU A 93 1.54 8.48 10.05
CA LEU A 93 1.94 8.86 8.69
C LEU A 93 2.64 7.70 7.99
N ASN A 94 2.62 7.76 6.65
CA ASN A 94 3.41 6.88 5.76
C ASN A 94 3.03 5.39 5.83
N ILE A 95 1.88 5.06 6.41
CA ILE A 95 1.40 3.69 6.60
C ILE A 95 0.03 3.56 5.92
N PRO A 96 -0.19 2.54 5.07
CA PRO A 96 -1.53 2.22 4.57
C PRO A 96 -2.45 1.77 5.70
N LEU A 97 -3.54 2.51 5.90
CA LEU A 97 -4.57 2.26 6.90
C LEU A 97 -5.77 1.63 6.23
N PRO A 98 -6.12 0.37 6.54
CA PRO A 98 -7.33 -0.25 5.99
C PRO A 98 -8.58 0.56 6.33
N VAL A 99 -9.45 0.74 5.35
CA VAL A 99 -10.71 1.47 5.47
C VAL A 99 -11.87 0.50 5.29
N SER A 100 -12.76 0.41 6.28
CA SER A 100 -13.91 -0.49 6.26
C SER A 100 -15.13 0.13 5.61
N ASN A 101 -15.30 1.45 5.73
CA ASN A 101 -16.36 2.21 5.07
C ASN A 101 -15.76 3.43 4.37
N ASP A 102 -15.65 3.36 3.06
CA ASP A 102 -15.00 4.37 2.25
C ASP A 102 -15.92 5.48 1.73
N SER A 103 -17.22 5.39 1.95
CA SER A 103 -18.18 6.33 1.39
C SER A 103 -17.87 7.79 1.78
N PHE A 104 -17.50 8.02 3.04
CA PHE A 104 -17.18 9.36 3.52
C PHE A 104 -15.88 9.93 2.90
N ILE A 105 -14.84 9.08 2.67
CA ILE A 105 -13.60 9.50 2.00
C ILE A 105 -13.92 9.98 0.60
N GLN A 106 -14.66 9.17 -0.16
CA GLN A 106 -15.03 9.50 -1.53
C GLN A 106 -15.89 10.77 -1.60
N ASP A 107 -16.85 10.94 -0.69
CA ASP A 107 -17.71 12.11 -0.66
C ASP A 107 -16.93 13.38 -0.32
N ILE A 108 -16.02 13.35 0.64
CA ILE A 108 -15.17 14.49 0.98
C ILE A 108 -14.23 14.84 -0.17
N LEU A 109 -13.59 13.85 -0.79
CA LEU A 109 -12.71 14.09 -1.94
C LEU A 109 -13.47 14.71 -3.13
N ARG A 110 -14.69 14.25 -3.41
CA ARG A 110 -15.57 14.86 -4.43
C ARG A 110 -15.94 16.31 -4.09
N LEU A 111 -16.18 16.63 -2.81
CA LEU A 111 -16.43 17.99 -2.37
C LEU A 111 -15.20 18.88 -2.57
N ILE A 112 -14.01 18.37 -2.25
CA ILE A 112 -12.74 19.07 -2.48
C ILE A 112 -12.54 19.30 -3.98
N GLU A 113 -12.75 18.28 -4.82
CA GLU A 113 -12.62 18.41 -6.28
C GLU A 113 -13.58 19.47 -6.85
N LYS A 114 -14.84 19.47 -6.42
CA LYS A 114 -15.82 20.48 -6.85
C LYS A 114 -15.47 21.90 -6.40
N GLU A 115 -14.87 22.05 -5.22
CA GLU A 115 -14.45 23.35 -4.70
C GLU A 115 -13.12 23.81 -5.31
N PHE A 116 -12.39 22.93 -5.99
CA PHE A 116 -11.09 23.22 -6.60
C PHE A 116 -11.23 24.18 -7.79
N ASN A 117 -11.59 25.42 -7.46
CA ASN A 117 -11.70 26.53 -8.39
C ASN A 117 -10.80 27.68 -7.90
N PRO A 118 -9.74 28.07 -8.64
CA PRO A 118 -8.79 29.10 -8.22
C PRO A 118 -9.42 30.50 -8.09
N GLU A 119 -10.58 30.75 -8.66
CA GLU A 119 -11.27 32.06 -8.61
C GLU A 119 -12.07 32.28 -7.32
N ASN A 120 -12.34 31.22 -6.55
CA ASN A 120 -13.15 31.31 -5.33
C ASN A 120 -12.29 31.72 -4.13
N LYS A 121 -12.50 32.94 -3.61
CA LYS A 121 -11.75 33.50 -2.47
C LYS A 121 -11.92 32.72 -1.14
N ASN A 122 -12.97 31.93 -1.00
CA ASN A 122 -13.24 31.13 0.19
C ASN A 122 -12.70 29.71 0.11
N SER A 123 -12.23 29.25 -1.05
CA SER A 123 -11.78 27.86 -1.27
C SER A 123 -10.75 27.41 -0.23
N SER A 124 -9.77 28.25 0.13
CA SER A 124 -8.77 27.90 1.16
C SER A 124 -9.40 27.58 2.52
N LYS A 125 -10.45 28.29 2.93
CA LYS A 125 -11.16 28.01 4.18
C LYS A 125 -11.96 26.71 4.08
N VAL A 126 -12.65 26.49 2.96
CA VAL A 126 -13.41 25.26 2.70
C VAL A 126 -12.48 24.08 2.67
N PHE A 127 -11.34 24.15 1.97
CA PHE A 127 -10.33 23.10 1.94
C PHE A 127 -9.81 22.74 3.32
N THR A 128 -9.52 23.77 4.15
CA THR A 128 -9.06 23.54 5.52
C THR A 128 -10.06 22.72 6.32
N LEU A 129 -11.36 23.03 6.22
CA LEU A 129 -12.41 22.31 6.92
C LEU A 129 -12.58 20.88 6.38
N LEU A 130 -12.63 20.70 5.07
CA LEU A 130 -12.80 19.39 4.43
C LEU A 130 -11.63 18.46 4.72
N ILE A 131 -10.39 18.96 4.63
CA ILE A 131 -9.20 18.16 4.96
C ILE A 131 -9.19 17.81 6.45
N LYS A 132 -9.55 18.71 7.35
CA LYS A 132 -9.68 18.40 8.78
C LYS A 132 -10.73 17.30 9.04
N ILE A 133 -11.90 17.41 8.41
CA ILE A 133 -12.92 16.35 8.50
C ILE A 133 -12.38 15.03 7.96
N LEU A 134 -11.69 15.03 6.81
CA LEU A 134 -11.08 13.84 6.24
C LEU A 134 -10.09 13.18 7.22
N MET A 135 -9.18 13.97 7.83
CA MET A 135 -8.20 13.47 8.79
C MET A 135 -8.86 12.89 10.05
N ILE A 136 -9.90 13.57 10.58
CA ILE A 136 -10.67 13.03 11.73
C ILE A 136 -11.28 11.67 11.37
N LYS A 137 -11.90 11.56 10.19
CA LYS A 137 -12.56 10.32 9.76
C LYS A 137 -11.57 9.19 9.50
N VAL A 138 -10.42 9.47 8.92
CA VAL A 138 -9.33 8.49 8.80
C VAL A 138 -8.83 8.04 10.18
N GLY A 139 -8.76 8.96 11.14
CA GLY A 139 -8.43 8.64 12.54
C GLY A 139 -9.48 7.74 13.21
N ASP A 140 -10.77 7.96 12.93
CA ASP A 140 -11.85 7.08 13.43
C ASP A 140 -11.69 5.65 12.88
N GLU A 141 -11.43 5.50 11.56
CA GLU A 141 -11.18 4.20 10.91
C GLU A 141 -9.93 3.52 11.51
N TRP A 142 -8.84 4.26 11.74
CA TRP A 142 -7.65 3.75 12.40
C TRP A 142 -7.95 3.22 13.82
N ASN A 143 -8.65 3.99 14.61
CA ASN A 143 -9.03 3.58 15.96
C ASN A 143 -9.94 2.34 15.96
N GLN A 144 -10.86 2.24 14.99
CA GLN A 144 -11.70 1.06 14.82
C GLN A 144 -10.88 -0.16 14.38
N TYR A 145 -9.96 0.01 13.42
CA TYR A 145 -9.05 -1.04 12.98
C TYR A 145 -8.19 -1.55 14.13
N GLN A 146 -7.62 -0.66 14.95
CA GLN A 146 -6.83 -1.02 16.14
C GLN A 146 -7.67 -1.86 17.12
N LYS A 147 -8.90 -1.48 17.41
CA LYS A 147 -9.79 -2.24 18.30
C LYS A 147 -10.10 -3.64 17.74
N GLN A 148 -10.23 -3.77 16.43
CA GLN A 148 -10.49 -5.06 15.79
C GLN A 148 -9.24 -5.96 15.80
N THR A 149 -8.05 -5.39 15.56
CA THR A 149 -6.79 -6.14 15.54
C THR A 149 -6.34 -6.58 16.93
N VAL A 150 -6.55 -5.78 17.97
CA VAL A 150 -6.30 -6.17 19.38
C VAL A 150 -7.11 -7.43 19.78
N ASN A 151 -8.25 -7.67 19.14
CA ASN A 151 -9.07 -8.88 19.38
C ASN A 151 -8.66 -10.11 18.54
N ILE A 152 -7.60 -10.02 17.72
CA ILE A 152 -7.06 -11.18 17.01
C ILE A 152 -5.95 -11.78 17.86
N PRO A 153 -6.15 -13.02 18.39
CA PRO A 153 -5.08 -13.68 19.15
C PRO A 153 -3.79 -13.77 18.35
N HIS A 154 -2.66 -13.53 19.01
CA HIS A 154 -1.32 -13.59 18.40
C HIS A 154 -1.07 -12.60 17.24
N TYR A 155 -1.80 -11.46 17.18
CA TYR A 155 -1.68 -10.51 16.08
C TYR A 155 -0.25 -9.98 15.91
N ASP A 156 0.44 -9.65 17.01
CA ASP A 156 1.81 -9.13 16.97
C ASP A 156 2.82 -10.18 16.45
N ASP A 157 2.64 -11.44 16.85
CA ASP A 157 3.44 -12.55 16.34
C ASP A 157 3.20 -12.75 14.83
N LEU A 158 1.93 -12.71 14.40
CA LEU A 158 1.56 -12.82 13.00
C LEU A 158 2.09 -11.65 12.17
N LEU A 159 2.06 -10.43 12.72
CA LEU A 159 2.61 -9.24 12.08
C LEU A 159 4.14 -9.34 11.94
N THR A 160 4.81 -9.85 12.96
CA THR A 160 6.26 -10.11 12.92
C THR A 160 6.61 -11.11 11.81
N VAL A 161 5.86 -12.21 11.71
CA VAL A 161 6.02 -13.19 10.62
C VAL A 161 5.79 -12.56 9.26
N ARG A 162 4.72 -11.76 9.11
CA ARG A 162 4.44 -11.04 7.87
C ARG A 162 5.58 -10.13 7.45
N ASN A 163 6.10 -9.35 8.39
CA ASN A 163 7.25 -8.46 8.14
C ASN A 163 8.48 -9.24 7.69
N GLN A 164 8.74 -10.43 8.25
CA GLN A 164 9.85 -11.27 7.77
C GLN A 164 9.63 -11.76 6.34
N ILE A 165 8.41 -12.16 5.97
CA ILE A 165 8.06 -12.53 4.58
C ILE A 165 8.35 -11.38 3.63
N LEU A 166 7.89 -10.17 3.96
CA LEU A 166 8.03 -8.99 3.10
C LEU A 166 9.47 -8.51 2.97
N ASN A 167 10.27 -8.63 4.04
CA ASN A 167 11.67 -8.21 4.06
C ASN A 167 12.65 -9.25 3.51
N SER A 168 12.23 -10.49 3.32
CA SER A 168 13.05 -11.59 2.77
C SER A 168 12.29 -12.37 1.71
N PRO A 169 11.90 -11.72 0.59
CA PRO A 169 11.12 -12.35 -0.46
C PRO A 169 11.88 -13.42 -1.23
N GLU A 170 13.22 -13.41 -1.19
CA GLU A 170 14.09 -14.44 -1.80
C GLU A 170 14.01 -15.80 -1.09
N LYS A 171 13.65 -15.79 0.20
CA LYS A 171 13.63 -17.00 1.01
C LYS A 171 12.51 -17.95 0.59
N ASN A 172 12.79 -19.25 0.59
CA ASN A 172 11.80 -20.30 0.35
C ASN A 172 11.08 -20.65 1.67
N TRP A 173 10.19 -19.75 2.08
CA TRP A 173 9.40 -19.91 3.28
C TRP A 173 8.50 -21.15 3.25
N LYS A 174 8.61 -21.98 4.28
CA LYS A 174 7.69 -23.10 4.53
C LYS A 174 6.65 -22.68 5.57
N ILE A 175 5.42 -23.17 5.41
CA ILE A 175 4.33 -22.79 6.33
C ILE A 175 4.63 -23.25 7.75
N GLU A 176 5.26 -24.43 7.90
CA GLU A 176 5.67 -24.99 9.18
C GLU A 176 6.67 -24.07 9.90
N GLU A 177 7.63 -23.52 9.15
CA GLU A 177 8.61 -22.56 9.68
C GLU A 177 7.92 -21.27 10.13
N LEU A 178 7.03 -20.72 9.30
CA LEU A 178 6.31 -19.48 9.62
C LEU A 178 5.35 -19.67 10.80
N ALA A 179 4.70 -20.82 10.91
CA ALA A 179 3.87 -21.16 12.06
C ALA A 179 4.70 -21.29 13.34
N GLY A 180 5.91 -21.90 13.24
CA GLY A 180 6.85 -21.98 14.36
C GLY A 180 7.32 -20.61 14.85
N LEU A 181 7.58 -19.66 13.93
CA LEU A 181 7.93 -18.27 14.29
C LEU A 181 6.82 -17.54 15.03
N ALA A 182 5.56 -17.87 14.76
CA ALA A 182 4.41 -17.34 15.47
C ALA A 182 4.03 -18.16 16.72
N HIS A 183 4.81 -19.20 17.07
CA HIS A 183 4.52 -20.13 18.17
C HIS A 183 3.15 -20.81 18.06
N LEU A 184 2.67 -21.06 16.83
CA LEU A 184 1.36 -21.63 16.55
C LEU A 184 1.46 -22.98 15.83
N SER A 185 0.41 -23.81 16.00
CA SER A 185 0.27 -25.00 15.14
C SER A 185 -0.03 -24.57 13.69
N HIS A 186 0.40 -25.37 12.72
CA HIS A 186 0.22 -25.12 11.28
C HIS A 186 -1.22 -24.76 10.90
N ALA A 187 -2.22 -25.52 11.37
CA ALA A 187 -3.63 -25.30 11.05
C ALA A 187 -4.15 -23.97 11.67
N TYR A 188 -3.82 -23.72 12.93
CA TYR A 188 -4.25 -22.53 13.65
C TYR A 188 -3.58 -21.26 13.08
N PHE A 189 -2.28 -21.34 12.74
CA PHE A 189 -1.56 -20.26 12.06
C PHE A 189 -2.24 -19.85 10.75
N GLN A 190 -2.59 -20.79 9.88
CA GLN A 190 -3.23 -20.45 8.61
C GLN A 190 -4.57 -19.72 8.81
N VAL A 191 -5.39 -20.18 9.77
CA VAL A 191 -6.68 -19.55 10.08
C VAL A 191 -6.47 -18.13 10.62
N MET A 192 -5.55 -17.98 11.60
CA MET A 192 -5.28 -16.69 12.24
C MET A 192 -4.62 -15.72 11.27
N TYR A 193 -3.68 -16.18 10.44
CA TYR A 193 -3.04 -15.34 9.43
C TYR A 193 -4.07 -14.78 8.43
N LYS A 194 -4.96 -15.65 7.91
CA LYS A 194 -6.03 -15.19 7.01
C LYS A 194 -7.01 -14.25 7.71
N LYS A 195 -7.34 -14.49 8.98
CA LYS A 195 -8.18 -13.60 9.79
C LYS A 195 -7.53 -12.23 9.99
N ALA A 196 -6.22 -12.21 10.27
CA ALA A 196 -5.46 -11.00 10.54
C ALA A 196 -5.25 -10.13 9.28
N PHE A 197 -4.99 -10.76 8.13
CA PHE A 197 -4.52 -10.04 6.94
C PHE A 197 -5.41 -10.20 5.70
N GLY A 198 -6.52 -10.91 5.80
CA GLY A 198 -7.48 -11.11 4.71
C GLY A 198 -7.01 -12.09 3.62
N ILE A 199 -5.73 -12.47 3.58
CA ILE A 199 -5.12 -13.37 2.59
C ILE A 199 -4.38 -14.52 3.27
N THR A 200 -4.14 -15.59 2.52
CA THR A 200 -3.35 -16.71 3.06
C THR A 200 -1.86 -16.34 3.11
N CYS A 201 -1.13 -16.91 4.05
CA CYS A 201 0.32 -16.72 4.18
C CYS A 201 1.08 -17.04 2.87
N ILE A 202 0.72 -18.11 2.18
CA ILE A 202 1.33 -18.47 0.89
C ILE A 202 1.06 -17.40 -0.18
N THR A 203 -0.13 -16.83 -0.20
CA THR A 203 -0.45 -15.72 -1.11
C THR A 203 0.44 -14.52 -0.83
N ASP A 204 0.69 -14.20 0.44
CA ASP A 204 1.56 -13.10 0.84
C ASP A 204 3.02 -13.35 0.43
N VAL A 205 3.53 -14.58 0.61
CA VAL A 205 4.87 -14.98 0.13
C VAL A 205 4.98 -14.80 -1.39
N ILE A 206 3.97 -15.24 -2.15
CA ILE A 206 3.96 -15.07 -3.61
C ILE A 206 3.96 -13.59 -3.97
N ASN A 207 3.10 -12.81 -3.35
CA ASN A 207 2.99 -11.38 -3.61
C ASN A 207 4.31 -10.64 -3.32
N ALA A 208 4.99 -10.97 -2.21
CA ALA A 208 6.30 -10.41 -1.88
C ALA A 208 7.36 -10.73 -2.96
N LYS A 209 7.42 -11.99 -3.42
CA LYS A 209 8.32 -12.37 -4.53
C LYS A 209 8.02 -11.62 -5.83
N ILE A 210 6.73 -11.49 -6.19
CA ILE A 210 6.33 -10.79 -7.42
C ILE A 210 6.59 -9.27 -7.29
N ALA A 211 6.38 -8.69 -6.10
CA ALA A 211 6.70 -7.31 -5.82
C ALA A 211 8.20 -7.03 -6.04
N GLN A 212 9.06 -7.84 -5.45
CA GLN A 212 10.51 -7.73 -5.64
C GLN A 212 10.92 -7.99 -7.11
N ALA A 213 10.27 -8.94 -7.79
CA ALA A 213 10.50 -9.17 -9.22
C ALA A 213 10.23 -7.93 -10.07
N LYS A 214 9.13 -7.21 -9.80
CA LYS A 214 8.82 -5.96 -10.50
C LYS A 214 9.90 -4.91 -10.30
N ILE A 215 10.43 -4.77 -9.08
CA ILE A 215 11.53 -3.86 -8.78
C ILE A 215 12.77 -4.24 -9.59
N LEU A 216 13.20 -5.51 -9.53
CA LEU A 216 14.38 -5.98 -10.25
C LEU A 216 14.23 -5.85 -11.77
N LEU A 217 13.05 -6.11 -12.31
CA LEU A 217 12.77 -5.97 -13.75
C LEU A 217 12.86 -4.53 -14.24
N THR A 218 12.54 -3.54 -13.40
CA THR A 218 12.55 -2.11 -13.78
C THR A 218 13.84 -1.41 -13.42
N SER A 219 14.57 -1.88 -12.40
CA SER A 219 15.78 -1.21 -11.90
C SER A 219 17.10 -1.87 -12.34
N THR A 220 17.03 -3.04 -13.01
CA THR A 220 18.23 -3.80 -13.42
C THR A 220 18.08 -4.39 -14.81
N GLU A 221 19.22 -4.72 -15.43
CA GLU A 221 19.28 -5.48 -16.69
C GLU A 221 19.42 -7.01 -16.46
N LEU A 222 19.20 -7.51 -15.25
CA LEU A 222 19.33 -8.92 -14.92
C LEU A 222 18.41 -9.80 -15.81
N PRO A 223 18.90 -10.89 -16.38
CA PRO A 223 18.07 -11.83 -17.12
C PRO A 223 16.89 -12.35 -16.28
N VAL A 224 15.73 -12.56 -16.89
CA VAL A 224 14.53 -13.10 -16.20
C VAL A 224 14.84 -14.41 -15.44
N LYS A 225 15.73 -15.25 -16.00
CA LYS A 225 16.18 -16.48 -15.35
C LYS A 225 16.93 -16.19 -14.05
N GLN A 226 17.79 -15.19 -14.04
CA GLN A 226 18.57 -14.83 -12.85
C GLN A 226 17.65 -14.21 -11.78
N ILE A 227 16.72 -13.33 -12.17
CA ILE A 227 15.71 -12.78 -11.24
C ILE A 227 14.90 -13.91 -10.58
N ALA A 228 14.47 -14.92 -11.37
CA ALA A 228 13.77 -16.08 -10.81
C ALA A 228 14.62 -16.81 -9.75
N GLN A 229 15.91 -17.01 -10.03
CA GLN A 229 16.84 -17.68 -9.11
C GLN A 229 17.07 -16.86 -7.83
N GLU A 230 17.29 -15.53 -7.95
CA GLU A 230 17.45 -14.63 -6.81
C GLU A 230 16.21 -14.61 -5.92
N LEU A 231 15.03 -14.80 -6.49
CA LEU A 231 13.78 -14.90 -5.74
C LEU A 231 13.47 -16.33 -5.24
N GLY A 232 14.44 -17.24 -5.33
CA GLY A 232 14.32 -18.59 -4.79
C GLY A 232 13.42 -19.54 -5.60
N TYR A 233 13.18 -19.26 -6.89
CA TYR A 233 12.49 -20.21 -7.76
C TYR A 233 13.47 -21.24 -8.33
N ASN A 234 13.19 -22.51 -8.12
CA ASN A 234 13.99 -23.60 -8.72
C ASN A 234 13.81 -23.67 -10.24
N GLU A 235 12.59 -23.33 -10.72
CA GLU A 235 12.21 -23.42 -12.13
C GLU A 235 11.75 -22.07 -12.67
N VAL A 236 12.45 -21.56 -13.68
CA VAL A 236 12.13 -20.27 -14.30
C VAL A 236 10.71 -20.23 -14.90
N TYR A 237 10.23 -21.36 -15.45
CA TYR A 237 8.87 -21.45 -15.99
C TYR A 237 7.80 -21.33 -14.91
N HIS A 238 8.07 -21.83 -13.71
CA HIS A 238 7.17 -21.65 -12.57
C HIS A 238 7.06 -20.16 -12.19
N PHE A 239 8.19 -19.46 -12.11
CA PHE A 239 8.21 -18.00 -11.90
C PHE A 239 7.42 -17.25 -12.97
N ILE A 240 7.69 -17.51 -14.27
CA ILE A 240 7.02 -16.81 -15.38
C ILE A 240 5.50 -17.00 -15.30
N ARG A 241 5.04 -18.24 -15.06
CA ARG A 241 3.61 -18.55 -14.92
C ARG A 241 2.99 -17.84 -13.73
N GLN A 242 3.67 -17.84 -12.58
CA GLN A 242 3.18 -17.20 -11.37
C GLN A 242 3.16 -15.67 -11.51
N PHE A 243 4.20 -15.07 -12.08
CA PHE A 243 4.26 -13.65 -12.40
C PHE A 243 3.12 -13.25 -13.34
N LYS A 244 2.93 -13.98 -14.46
CA LYS A 244 1.83 -13.72 -15.40
C LYS A 244 0.46 -13.88 -14.75
N LYS A 245 0.26 -14.88 -13.89
CA LYS A 245 -1.01 -15.08 -13.15
C LYS A 245 -1.31 -13.90 -12.25
N THR A 246 -0.30 -13.32 -11.60
CA THR A 246 -0.47 -12.21 -10.66
C THR A 246 -0.57 -10.85 -11.35
N THR A 247 0.17 -10.64 -12.46
CA THR A 247 0.29 -9.31 -13.09
C THR A 247 -0.46 -9.18 -14.43
N GLY A 248 -0.97 -10.29 -14.97
CA GLY A 248 -1.61 -10.35 -16.29
C GLY A 248 -0.64 -10.47 -17.47
N ILE A 249 0.64 -10.11 -17.33
CA ILE A 249 1.66 -10.12 -18.40
C ILE A 249 2.92 -10.88 -17.98
N THR A 250 3.74 -11.27 -18.95
CA THR A 250 4.99 -11.97 -18.65
C THR A 250 6.07 -11.01 -18.09
N PRO A 251 7.08 -11.51 -17.34
CA PRO A 251 8.19 -10.68 -16.86
C PRO A 251 8.91 -9.93 -17.98
N GLY A 252 9.15 -10.60 -19.12
CA GLY A 252 9.79 -9.97 -20.28
C GLY A 252 8.95 -8.88 -20.94
N ALA A 253 7.61 -9.02 -20.97
CA ALA A 253 6.72 -7.97 -21.43
C ALA A 253 6.64 -6.80 -20.41
N PHE A 254 6.72 -7.11 -19.12
CA PHE A 254 6.74 -6.10 -18.05
C PHE A 254 7.97 -5.20 -18.15
N ARG A 255 9.16 -5.76 -18.41
CA ARG A 255 10.42 -4.98 -18.57
C ARG A 255 10.41 -4.01 -19.74
N LYS A 256 9.71 -4.34 -20.84
CA LYS A 256 9.70 -3.54 -22.07
C LYS A 256 8.75 -2.34 -22.03
N LYS A 257 7.94 -2.23 -20.98
CA LYS A 257 7.04 -1.11 -20.74
C LYS A 257 7.71 0.00 -19.94
#